data_ae9638b81c216f591c637f39315a028c
#
_entry.id   ae9638b81c216f591c637f39315a028c
#
_cell.length_a   1.000
_cell.length_b   1.000
_cell.length_c   1.000
_cell.angle_alpha   90.00
_cell.angle_beta   90.00
_cell.angle_gamma   90.00
#
_symmetry.space_group_name_H-M   'P 1'
#
loop_
_entity.id
_entity.type
_entity.pdbx_description
1 polymer ?
#
loop_
_entity_poly.entity_id
_entity_poly.type
_entity_poly.pdbx_seq_one_letter_code
_entity_poly.pdbx_strand_id
1 'polypeptide(L)'
;WKTVTIRQIMPKPELVALPGGYRKTPVLQIGADIYCDTALICDVLEHVRPEPTLYPPHLKGVCRIFAQWADSSLFWAAMGYNLQPRGAAHVFAKAPPEAAKAFSEDRKAMAANMVRLRPGDATSAYRSYLRRIANMADEHDFLFGMDPCVADFAAYHGIWYTRTQVPLLADILNATPSVAEWANRMEAIGHGAMTKLEA
;
A
#
# COMPACT_ATOMS: atom_id res chain seq x y z
N TRP A 1 8.96 -6.54 -16.46
CA TRP A 1 8.28 -5.25 -16.51
C TRP A 1 9.27 -4.09 -16.37
N LYS A 2 8.86 -2.89 -16.77
CA LYS A 2 9.68 -1.68 -16.71
C LYS A 2 9.06 -0.71 -15.70
N THR A 3 9.89 0.01 -14.93
CA THR A 3 9.42 1.00 -13.95
C THR A 3 10.07 2.35 -14.20
N VAL A 4 9.28 3.41 -14.02
CA VAL A 4 9.74 4.80 -13.99
C VAL A 4 9.45 5.35 -12.60
N THR A 5 10.49 5.87 -11.94
CA THR A 5 10.32 6.53 -10.65
C THR A 5 9.95 7.98 -10.87
N ILE A 6 8.82 8.40 -10.33
CA ILE A 6 8.30 9.76 -10.44
C ILE A 6 8.32 10.48 -9.09
N ARG A 7 8.15 11.78 -9.10
CA ARG A 7 8.07 12.60 -7.89
C ARG A 7 6.93 12.18 -6.99
N GLN A 8 7.13 12.24 -5.68
CA GLN A 8 6.11 11.88 -4.70
C GLN A 8 5.02 12.96 -4.51
N ILE A 9 5.38 14.22 -4.76
CA ILE A 9 4.52 15.39 -4.58
C ILE A 9 4.34 16.16 -5.89
N MET A 10 3.31 16.98 -5.97
CA MET A 10 3.12 17.90 -7.12
C MET A 10 4.22 18.98 -7.18
N PRO A 11 4.53 19.47 -8.38
CA PRO A 11 4.02 19.06 -9.69
C PRO A 11 4.64 17.74 -10.20
N LYS A 12 3.86 16.99 -10.99
CA LYS A 12 4.25 15.72 -11.62
C LYS A 12 3.95 15.80 -13.13
N PRO A 13 4.63 16.69 -13.89
CA PRO A 13 4.29 16.91 -15.29
C PRO A 13 4.43 15.65 -16.14
N GLU A 14 5.43 14.83 -15.86
CA GLU A 14 5.73 13.57 -16.57
C GLU A 14 4.59 12.54 -16.40
N LEU A 15 3.87 12.59 -15.28
CA LEU A 15 2.77 11.68 -15.01
C LEU A 15 1.42 12.25 -15.40
N VAL A 16 1.11 13.47 -14.95
CA VAL A 16 -0.25 14.03 -14.99
C VAL A 16 -0.79 14.19 -16.41
N ALA A 17 0.09 14.40 -17.39
CA ALA A 17 -0.29 14.51 -18.78
C ALA A 17 -0.85 13.19 -19.37
N LEU A 18 -0.32 12.05 -18.93
CA LEU A 18 -0.71 10.73 -19.46
C LEU A 18 -2.13 10.33 -19.07
N PRO A 19 -2.53 10.35 -17.79
CA PRO A 19 -3.85 9.93 -17.33
C PRO A 19 -4.84 11.11 -17.19
N GLY A 20 -4.72 12.16 -17.99
CA GLY A 20 -5.70 13.26 -18.02
C GLY A 20 -5.86 14.00 -16.69
N GLY A 21 -4.78 14.21 -15.92
CA GLY A 21 -4.83 14.93 -14.66
C GLY A 21 -4.81 14.06 -13.40
N TYR A 22 -4.91 12.74 -13.52
CA TYR A 22 -4.84 11.84 -12.37
C TYR A 22 -3.42 11.83 -11.77
N ARG A 23 -3.31 12.10 -10.48
CA ARG A 23 -2.01 12.33 -9.81
C ARG A 23 -1.52 11.20 -8.91
N LYS A 24 -2.40 10.24 -8.59
CA LYS A 24 -2.03 9.12 -7.70
C LYS A 24 -1.22 8.09 -8.47
N THR A 25 -0.49 7.28 -7.74
CA THR A 25 0.34 6.17 -8.24
C THR A 25 0.03 4.89 -7.49
N PRO A 26 0.26 3.74 -8.11
CA PRO A 26 0.87 3.53 -9.42
C PRO A 26 -0.06 3.86 -10.60
N VAL A 27 0.55 4.00 -11.78
CA VAL A 27 -0.11 4.02 -13.09
C VAL A 27 0.52 2.93 -13.92
N LEU A 28 -0.29 2.12 -14.60
CA LEU A 28 0.16 1.06 -15.50
C LEU A 28 -0.03 1.52 -16.95
N GLN A 29 0.99 1.31 -17.76
CA GLN A 29 0.90 1.47 -19.22
C GLN A 29 1.12 0.14 -19.93
N ILE A 30 0.22 -0.22 -20.85
CA ILE A 30 0.35 -1.37 -21.73
C ILE A 30 0.10 -0.87 -23.15
N GLY A 31 1.17 -0.83 -23.97
CA GLY A 31 1.07 -0.22 -25.31
C GLY A 31 0.72 1.28 -25.21
N ALA A 32 -0.39 1.68 -25.80
CA ALA A 32 -0.92 3.04 -25.77
C ALA A 32 -1.91 3.28 -24.61
N ASP A 33 -2.35 2.22 -23.94
CA ASP A 33 -3.39 2.31 -22.91
C ASP A 33 -2.78 2.65 -21.54
N ILE A 34 -3.46 3.53 -20.82
CA ILE A 34 -3.05 4.00 -19.47
C ILE A 34 -4.13 3.61 -18.45
N TYR A 35 -3.73 2.87 -17.43
CA TYR A 35 -4.61 2.39 -16.38
C TYR A 35 -4.24 3.04 -15.05
N CYS A 36 -5.24 3.62 -14.38
CA CYS A 36 -5.13 4.25 -13.07
C CYS A 36 -6.00 3.51 -12.07
N ASP A 37 -5.66 3.61 -10.80
CA ASP A 37 -6.25 2.88 -9.68
C ASP A 37 -5.82 1.41 -9.61
N THR A 38 -5.32 1.03 -8.43
CA THR A 38 -4.76 -0.31 -8.19
C THR A 38 -5.78 -1.43 -8.38
N ALA A 39 -7.06 -1.20 -8.06
CA ALA A 39 -8.10 -2.19 -8.27
C ALA A 39 -8.31 -2.48 -9.77
N LEU A 40 -8.38 -1.43 -10.60
CA LEU A 40 -8.47 -1.57 -12.05
C LEU A 40 -7.19 -2.21 -12.62
N ILE A 41 -6.02 -1.80 -12.13
CA ILE A 41 -4.74 -2.38 -12.57
C ILE A 41 -4.69 -3.88 -12.28
N CYS A 42 -5.15 -4.33 -11.10
CA CYS A 42 -5.24 -5.74 -10.77
C CYS A 42 -6.20 -6.50 -11.71
N ASP A 43 -7.35 -5.91 -12.06
CA ASP A 43 -8.29 -6.52 -13.02
C ASP A 43 -7.68 -6.65 -14.42
N VAL A 44 -6.93 -5.65 -14.86
CA VAL A 44 -6.23 -5.67 -16.16
C VAL A 44 -5.14 -6.74 -16.15
N LEU A 45 -4.34 -6.83 -15.07
CA LEU A 45 -3.29 -7.84 -14.94
C LEU A 45 -3.88 -9.26 -14.91
N GLU A 46 -4.98 -9.47 -14.20
CA GLU A 46 -5.72 -10.74 -14.18
C GLU A 46 -6.23 -11.12 -15.56
N HIS A 47 -6.72 -10.14 -16.34
CA HIS A 47 -7.16 -10.39 -17.71
C HIS A 47 -6.00 -10.76 -18.65
N VAL A 48 -4.86 -10.06 -18.53
CA VAL A 48 -3.67 -10.29 -19.37
C VAL A 48 -2.96 -11.60 -18.99
N ARG A 49 -2.95 -11.94 -17.71
CA ARG A 49 -2.29 -13.15 -17.18
C ARG A 49 -3.08 -13.71 -15.99
N PRO A 50 -4.06 -14.59 -16.26
CA PRO A 50 -4.94 -15.13 -15.22
C PRO A 50 -4.27 -16.18 -14.31
N GLU A 51 -3.05 -16.62 -14.63
CA GLU A 51 -2.30 -17.62 -13.84
C GLU A 51 -0.92 -17.07 -13.41
N PRO A 52 -0.60 -17.08 -12.11
CA PRO A 52 -1.49 -17.40 -10.97
C PRO A 52 -2.55 -16.29 -10.76
N THR A 53 -3.76 -16.70 -10.37
CA THR A 53 -4.90 -15.75 -10.22
C THR A 53 -4.74 -14.85 -9.00
N LEU A 54 -5.12 -13.58 -9.16
CA LEU A 54 -5.28 -12.64 -8.05
C LEU A 54 -6.61 -12.83 -7.30
N TYR A 55 -7.54 -13.58 -7.89
CA TYR A 55 -8.91 -13.72 -7.39
C TYR A 55 -9.28 -15.20 -7.25
N PRO A 56 -9.01 -15.84 -6.10
CA PRO A 56 -9.34 -17.23 -5.88
C PRO A 56 -10.80 -17.55 -6.25
N PRO A 57 -11.08 -18.69 -6.91
CA PRO A 57 -12.44 -19.10 -7.25
C PRO A 57 -13.35 -19.04 -6.00
N HIS A 58 -14.59 -18.58 -6.19
CA HIS A 58 -15.61 -18.40 -5.13
C HIS A 58 -15.32 -17.31 -4.09
N LEU A 59 -14.12 -16.70 -4.05
CA LEU A 59 -13.75 -15.66 -3.10
C LEU A 59 -13.57 -14.29 -3.75
N LYS A 60 -13.70 -14.16 -5.07
CA LYS A 60 -13.45 -12.92 -5.81
C LYS A 60 -14.15 -11.70 -5.20
N GLY A 61 -15.41 -11.81 -4.85
CA GLY A 61 -16.17 -10.72 -4.23
C GLY A 61 -15.63 -10.32 -2.87
N VAL A 62 -15.36 -11.32 -2.02
CA VAL A 62 -14.82 -11.10 -0.66
C VAL A 62 -13.42 -10.50 -0.72
N CYS A 63 -12.54 -11.04 -1.56
CA CYS A 63 -11.17 -10.52 -1.74
C CYS A 63 -11.17 -9.07 -2.20
N ARG A 64 -12.09 -8.68 -3.12
CA ARG A 64 -12.22 -7.29 -3.58
C ARG A 64 -12.72 -6.35 -2.49
N ILE A 65 -13.72 -6.75 -1.71
CA ILE A 65 -14.22 -5.96 -0.58
C ILE A 65 -13.13 -5.80 0.46
N PHE A 66 -12.39 -6.89 0.78
CA PHE A 66 -11.28 -6.83 1.71
C PHE A 66 -10.15 -5.91 1.21
N ALA A 67 -9.76 -6.03 -0.07
CA ALA A 67 -8.75 -5.17 -0.68
C ALA A 67 -9.14 -3.68 -0.60
N GLN A 68 -10.40 -3.35 -0.90
CA GLN A 68 -10.91 -1.98 -0.77
C GLN A 68 -10.87 -1.49 0.68
N TRP A 69 -11.24 -2.34 1.66
CA TRP A 69 -11.10 -2.01 3.07
C TRP A 69 -9.63 -1.80 3.46
N ALA A 70 -8.72 -2.64 2.95
CA ALA A 70 -7.29 -2.52 3.22
C ALA A 70 -6.71 -1.21 2.65
N ASP A 71 -7.06 -0.86 1.42
CA ASP A 71 -6.62 0.39 0.75
C ASP A 71 -7.19 1.66 1.39
N SER A 72 -8.33 1.56 2.04
CA SER A 72 -8.97 2.70 2.70
C SER A 72 -8.72 2.71 4.20
N SER A 73 -9.28 1.76 4.94
CA SER A 73 -9.28 1.79 6.41
C SER A 73 -7.95 1.37 7.02
N LEU A 74 -7.41 0.22 6.59
CA LEU A 74 -6.15 -0.29 7.13
C LEU A 74 -4.99 0.64 6.75
N PHE A 75 -4.89 1.03 5.48
CA PHE A 75 -3.83 1.90 4.99
C PHE A 75 -3.79 3.24 5.75
N TRP A 76 -4.93 3.90 5.90
CA TRP A 76 -4.97 5.19 6.58
C TRP A 76 -4.76 5.09 8.09
N ALA A 77 -5.15 3.98 8.72
CA ALA A 77 -4.80 3.71 10.12
C ALA A 77 -3.28 3.51 10.27
N ALA A 78 -2.67 2.72 9.38
CA ALA A 78 -1.22 2.52 9.34
C ALA A 78 -0.46 3.84 9.08
N MET A 79 -0.89 4.64 8.10
CA MET A 79 -0.27 5.94 7.81
C MET A 79 -0.44 6.92 8.97
N GLY A 80 -1.62 6.96 9.59
CA GLY A 80 -1.86 7.79 10.77
C GLY A 80 -1.00 7.39 11.97
N TYR A 81 -0.67 6.11 12.12
CA TYR A 81 0.28 5.62 13.11
C TYR A 81 1.73 5.96 12.74
N ASN A 82 2.14 5.65 11.51
CA ASN A 82 3.52 5.80 11.06
C ASN A 82 3.99 7.25 10.93
N LEU A 83 3.08 8.16 10.57
CA LEU A 83 3.40 9.58 10.35
C LEU A 83 3.13 10.47 11.56
N GLN A 84 3.01 9.90 12.77
CA GLN A 84 3.09 10.66 14.01
C GLN A 84 4.48 11.32 14.16
N PRO A 85 4.66 12.31 15.05
CA PRO A 85 5.88 13.11 15.10
C PRO A 85 7.18 12.31 15.09
N ARG A 86 7.24 11.21 15.84
CA ARG A 86 8.43 10.34 15.92
C ARG A 86 8.71 9.64 14.58
N GLY A 87 7.70 9.11 13.92
CA GLY A 87 7.85 8.44 12.63
C GLY A 87 8.10 9.43 11.50
N ALA A 88 7.39 10.56 11.49
CA ALA A 88 7.63 11.63 10.53
C ALA A 88 9.07 12.17 10.61
N ALA A 89 9.59 12.38 11.81
CA ALA A 89 10.97 12.78 12.04
C ALA A 89 11.98 11.77 11.44
N HIS A 90 11.67 10.47 11.54
CA HIS A 90 12.51 9.42 10.95
C HIS A 90 12.46 9.45 9.41
N VAL A 91 11.26 9.50 8.83
CA VAL A 91 11.05 9.49 7.37
C VAL A 91 11.75 10.67 6.70
N PHE A 92 11.73 11.84 7.34
CA PHE A 92 12.33 13.07 6.81
C PHE A 92 13.72 13.39 7.38
N ALA A 93 14.35 12.48 8.13
CA ALA A 93 15.63 12.73 8.80
C ALA A 93 16.77 13.19 7.86
N LYS A 94 16.75 12.75 6.61
CA LYS A 94 17.74 13.10 5.59
C LYS A 94 17.24 14.13 4.57
N ALA A 95 16.01 14.60 4.72
CA ALA A 95 15.40 15.57 3.80
C ALA A 95 15.60 17.00 4.32
N PRO A 96 15.69 18.00 3.42
CA PRO A 96 15.65 19.40 3.84
C PRO A 96 14.35 19.71 4.60
N PRO A 97 14.37 20.64 5.58
CA PRO A 97 13.17 20.98 6.38
C PRO A 97 11.95 21.37 5.53
N GLU A 98 12.18 22.06 4.43
CA GLU A 98 11.16 22.48 3.47
C GLU A 98 10.50 21.28 2.76
N ALA A 99 11.20 20.16 2.59
CA ALA A 99 10.65 18.98 1.94
C ALA A 99 9.56 18.31 2.80
N ALA A 100 9.76 18.24 4.11
CA ALA A 100 8.76 17.71 5.04
C ALA A 100 7.49 18.59 5.04
N LYS A 101 7.66 19.92 5.01
CA LYS A 101 6.55 20.87 4.94
C LYS A 101 5.80 20.71 3.61
N ALA A 102 6.50 20.73 2.48
CA ALA A 102 5.91 20.57 1.15
C ALA A 102 5.15 19.24 1.02
N PHE A 103 5.71 18.14 1.54
CA PHE A 103 5.03 16.85 1.58
C PHE A 103 3.74 16.90 2.41
N SER A 104 3.78 17.51 3.58
CA SER A 104 2.62 17.64 4.46
C SER A 104 1.50 18.46 3.81
N GLU A 105 1.84 19.59 3.16
CA GLU A 105 0.89 20.44 2.44
C GLU A 105 0.26 19.72 1.25
N ASP A 106 1.08 19.03 0.45
CA ASP A 106 0.60 18.21 -0.67
C ASP A 106 -0.37 17.11 -0.23
N ARG A 107 -0.04 16.38 0.86
CA ARG A 107 -0.91 15.35 1.41
C ARG A 107 -2.18 15.91 2.05
N LYS A 108 -2.12 17.08 2.67
CA LYS A 108 -3.30 17.78 3.18
C LYS A 108 -4.24 18.16 2.05
N ALA A 109 -3.73 18.72 0.96
CA ALA A 109 -4.53 19.05 -0.22
C ALA A 109 -5.15 17.79 -0.88
N MET A 110 -4.35 16.71 -1.04
CA MET A 110 -4.83 15.45 -1.61
C MET A 110 -5.95 14.80 -0.79
N ALA A 111 -5.91 14.94 0.52
CA ALA A 111 -6.83 14.29 1.43
C ALA A 111 -7.87 15.25 2.02
N ALA A 112 -8.09 16.42 1.42
CA ALA A 112 -9.00 17.45 1.94
C ALA A 112 -10.45 16.95 2.11
N ASN A 113 -10.90 16.06 1.24
CA ASN A 113 -12.25 15.49 1.24
C ASN A 113 -12.31 14.07 1.85
N MET A 114 -11.24 13.62 2.51
CA MET A 114 -11.18 12.27 3.10
C MET A 114 -11.48 12.32 4.60
N VAL A 115 -12.23 11.34 5.09
CA VAL A 115 -12.38 11.11 6.53
C VAL A 115 -11.04 10.66 7.09
N ARG A 116 -10.56 11.34 8.12
CA ARG A 116 -9.29 11.03 8.78
C ARG A 116 -9.51 10.62 10.23
N LEU A 117 -8.77 9.60 10.63
CA LEU A 117 -8.66 9.24 12.05
C LEU A 117 -7.77 10.25 12.79
N ARG A 118 -8.13 10.56 14.04
CA ARG A 118 -7.21 11.25 14.94
C ARG A 118 -5.99 10.37 15.22
N PRO A 119 -4.81 10.92 15.53
CA PRO A 119 -3.60 10.11 15.76
C PRO A 119 -3.77 8.99 16.80
N GLY A 120 -4.44 9.25 17.92
CA GLY A 120 -4.72 8.23 18.93
C GLY A 120 -5.69 7.15 18.45
N ASP A 121 -6.72 7.54 17.71
CA ASP A 121 -7.69 6.63 17.12
C ASP A 121 -7.03 5.76 16.02
N ALA A 122 -6.13 6.35 15.23
CA ALA A 122 -5.36 5.63 14.21
C ALA A 122 -4.51 4.51 14.80
N THR A 123 -3.82 4.77 15.93
CA THR A 123 -3.02 3.75 16.62
C THR A 123 -3.89 2.60 17.13
N SER A 124 -5.03 2.92 17.76
CA SER A 124 -5.97 1.92 18.27
C SER A 124 -6.62 1.10 17.16
N ALA A 125 -7.01 1.76 16.06
CA ALA A 125 -7.56 1.12 14.87
C ALA A 125 -6.51 0.20 14.23
N TYR A 126 -5.27 0.67 14.05
CA TYR A 126 -4.21 -0.14 13.45
C TYR A 126 -3.93 -1.40 14.26
N ARG A 127 -3.79 -1.31 15.58
CA ARG A 127 -3.67 -2.48 16.47
C ARG A 127 -4.85 -3.44 16.35
N SER A 128 -6.07 -2.91 16.27
CA SER A 128 -7.27 -3.73 16.09
C SER A 128 -7.28 -4.45 14.75
N TYR A 129 -6.86 -3.77 13.69
CA TYR A 129 -6.78 -4.34 12.34
C TYR A 129 -5.69 -5.40 12.22
N LEU A 130 -4.52 -5.17 12.83
CA LEU A 130 -3.44 -6.18 12.89
C LEU A 130 -3.92 -7.46 13.58
N ARG A 131 -4.68 -7.36 14.70
CA ARG A 131 -5.24 -8.56 15.34
C ARG A 131 -6.22 -9.33 14.45
N ARG A 132 -7.04 -8.62 13.63
CA ARG A 132 -7.95 -9.27 12.68
C ARG A 132 -7.19 -9.96 11.56
N ILE A 133 -6.14 -9.34 11.06
CA ILE A 133 -5.25 -9.95 10.06
C ILE A 133 -4.52 -11.15 10.67
N ALA A 134 -4.08 -11.06 11.94
CA ALA A 134 -3.47 -12.17 12.64
C ALA A 134 -4.37 -13.41 12.67
N ASN A 135 -5.65 -13.24 13.00
CA ASN A 135 -6.61 -14.34 13.00
C ASN A 135 -6.70 -15.05 11.63
N MET A 136 -6.57 -14.30 10.53
CA MET A 136 -6.57 -14.89 9.18
C MET A 136 -5.23 -15.59 8.88
N ALA A 137 -4.12 -14.95 9.25
CA ALA A 137 -2.77 -15.49 9.03
C ALA A 137 -2.42 -16.68 9.94
N ASP A 138 -3.17 -16.89 11.03
CA ASP A 138 -3.08 -18.08 11.87
C ASP A 138 -3.73 -19.31 11.22
N GLU A 139 -4.66 -19.11 10.29
CA GLU A 139 -5.41 -20.19 9.64
C GLU A 139 -4.75 -20.69 8.36
N HIS A 140 -4.05 -19.80 7.62
CA HIS A 140 -3.49 -20.09 6.30
C HIS A 140 -2.16 -19.36 6.08
N ASP A 141 -1.41 -19.79 5.06
CA ASP A 141 -0.17 -19.13 4.66
C ASP A 141 -0.40 -17.71 4.13
N PHE A 142 -1.54 -17.48 3.44
CA PHE A 142 -2.00 -16.17 2.99
C PHE A 142 -3.42 -15.92 3.49
N LEU A 143 -3.89 -14.67 3.43
CA LEU A 143 -5.12 -14.25 4.13
C LEU A 143 -6.39 -15.02 3.73
N PHE A 144 -6.43 -15.57 2.54
CA PHE A 144 -7.59 -16.32 2.03
C PHE A 144 -7.23 -17.73 1.50
N GLY A 145 -6.11 -18.30 1.89
CA GLY A 145 -5.73 -19.65 1.51
C GLY A 145 -4.24 -19.89 1.42
N MET A 146 -3.85 -20.83 0.56
CA MET A 146 -2.46 -21.24 0.39
C MET A 146 -1.68 -20.38 -0.60
N ASP A 147 -2.36 -19.61 -1.44
CA ASP A 147 -1.76 -18.73 -2.45
C ASP A 147 -2.11 -17.27 -2.19
N PRO A 148 -1.18 -16.33 -2.49
CA PRO A 148 -1.43 -14.91 -2.30
C PRO A 148 -2.47 -14.40 -3.31
N CYS A 149 -3.37 -13.54 -2.85
CA CYS A 149 -4.41 -12.93 -3.66
C CYS A 149 -4.40 -11.39 -3.53
N VAL A 150 -5.30 -10.72 -4.24
CA VAL A 150 -5.40 -9.25 -4.21
C VAL A 150 -5.53 -8.68 -2.79
N ALA A 151 -6.17 -9.42 -1.88
CA ALA A 151 -6.33 -9.01 -0.48
C ALA A 151 -4.99 -8.94 0.26
N ASP A 152 -4.09 -9.91 0.00
CA ASP A 152 -2.76 -9.95 0.58
C ASP A 152 -1.93 -8.75 0.11
N PHE A 153 -1.89 -8.47 -1.18
CA PHE A 153 -1.15 -7.34 -1.74
C PHE A 153 -1.65 -6.00 -1.21
N ALA A 154 -2.97 -5.81 -1.11
CA ALA A 154 -3.56 -4.58 -0.56
C ALA A 154 -3.24 -4.41 0.94
N ALA A 155 -3.36 -5.46 1.75
CA ALA A 155 -3.06 -5.41 3.18
C ALA A 155 -1.57 -5.22 3.46
N TYR A 156 -0.71 -5.84 2.66
CA TYR A 156 0.75 -5.81 2.84
C TYR A 156 1.32 -4.40 2.76
N HIS A 157 0.81 -3.54 1.90
CA HIS A 157 1.35 -2.21 1.66
C HIS A 157 1.52 -1.37 2.95
N GLY A 158 0.49 -1.27 3.78
CA GLY A 158 0.55 -0.51 5.04
C GLY A 158 1.50 -1.13 6.07
N ILE A 159 1.53 -2.46 6.14
CA ILE A 159 2.40 -3.22 7.06
C ILE A 159 3.85 -3.16 6.61
N TRP A 160 4.11 -3.31 5.31
CA TRP A 160 5.42 -3.09 4.71
C TRP A 160 5.97 -1.70 5.05
N TYR A 161 5.14 -0.64 4.92
CA TYR A 161 5.56 0.71 5.24
C TYR A 161 6.03 0.83 6.70
N THR A 162 5.30 0.24 7.64
CA THR A 162 5.67 0.19 9.06
C THR A 162 7.01 -0.52 9.26
N ARG A 163 7.22 -1.67 8.62
CA ARG A 163 8.42 -2.48 8.78
C ARG A 163 9.66 -1.85 8.16
N THR A 164 9.53 -1.28 6.97
CA THR A 164 10.67 -0.89 6.15
C THR A 164 10.94 0.61 6.15
N GLN A 165 9.89 1.44 6.17
CA GLN A 165 10.03 2.89 6.12
C GLN A 165 10.09 3.53 7.51
N VAL A 166 9.48 2.88 8.52
CA VAL A 166 9.47 3.40 9.89
C VAL A 166 9.82 2.28 10.89
N PRO A 167 10.97 1.59 10.76
CA PRO A 167 11.30 0.40 11.55
C PRO A 167 11.34 0.68 13.06
N LEU A 168 11.57 1.92 13.48
CA LEU A 168 11.54 2.32 14.89
C LEU A 168 10.13 2.26 15.53
N LEU A 169 9.07 2.04 14.73
CA LEU A 169 7.70 1.85 15.16
C LEU A 169 7.18 0.43 14.86
N ALA A 170 8.03 -0.47 14.36
CA ALA A 170 7.65 -1.84 13.99
C ALA A 170 7.32 -2.73 15.20
N ASP A 171 7.64 -2.30 16.41
CA ASP A 171 7.26 -2.96 17.66
C ASP A 171 5.74 -3.15 17.84
N ILE A 172 4.92 -2.38 17.15
CA ILE A 172 3.47 -2.58 17.10
C ILE A 172 3.10 -3.99 16.61
N LEU A 173 3.93 -4.63 15.79
CA LEU A 173 3.72 -5.97 15.25
C LEU A 173 4.06 -7.09 16.25
N ASN A 174 4.76 -6.80 17.35
CA ASN A 174 5.15 -7.81 18.33
C ASN A 174 3.97 -8.51 18.99
N ALA A 175 2.80 -7.84 19.03
CA ALA A 175 1.56 -8.43 19.56
C ALA A 175 0.85 -9.36 18.57
N THR A 176 1.33 -9.47 17.33
CA THR A 176 0.73 -10.25 16.25
C THR A 176 1.82 -10.95 15.43
N PRO A 177 2.51 -11.96 15.98
CA PRO A 177 3.64 -12.63 15.33
C PRO A 177 3.26 -13.27 13.99
N SER A 178 2.07 -13.83 13.86
CA SER A 178 1.56 -14.39 12.59
C SER A 178 1.49 -13.36 11.47
N VAL A 179 1.19 -12.09 11.78
CA VAL A 179 1.25 -11.01 10.79
C VAL A 179 2.69 -10.76 10.33
N ALA A 180 3.67 -10.85 11.24
CA ALA A 180 5.07 -10.70 10.87
C ALA A 180 5.55 -11.85 9.98
N GLU A 181 5.15 -13.08 10.27
CA GLU A 181 5.45 -14.28 9.47
C GLU A 181 4.79 -14.21 8.09
N TRP A 182 3.49 -13.86 8.04
CA TRP A 182 2.78 -13.62 6.78
C TRP A 182 3.47 -12.52 5.96
N ALA A 183 3.86 -11.41 6.58
CA ALA A 183 4.56 -10.34 5.90
C ALA A 183 5.94 -10.76 5.36
N ASN A 184 6.63 -11.71 6.01
CA ASN A 184 7.86 -12.32 5.47
C ASN A 184 7.57 -13.14 4.21
N ARG A 185 6.46 -13.91 4.19
CA ARG A 185 6.04 -14.65 3.00
C ARG A 185 5.71 -13.71 1.84
N MET A 186 5.00 -12.60 2.11
CA MET A 186 4.72 -11.57 1.10
C MET A 186 6.00 -10.92 0.56
N GLU A 187 6.96 -10.61 1.42
CA GLU A 187 8.25 -10.06 1.01
C GLU A 187 9.05 -11.02 0.12
N ALA A 188 8.98 -12.31 0.41
CA ALA A 188 9.67 -13.35 -0.34
C ALA A 188 9.16 -13.51 -1.79
N ILE A 189 7.94 -13.05 -2.12
CA ILE A 189 7.41 -13.01 -3.50
C ILE A 189 8.30 -12.13 -4.38
N GLY A 190 8.82 -11.04 -3.81
CA GLY A 190 9.72 -10.12 -4.50
C GLY A 190 9.02 -9.31 -5.61
N HIS A 191 9.83 -8.74 -6.49
CA HIS A 191 9.36 -7.86 -7.57
C HIS A 191 9.49 -8.47 -8.97
N GLY A 192 9.95 -9.72 -9.07
CA GLY A 192 10.21 -10.37 -10.34
C GLY A 192 11.28 -9.65 -11.18
N ALA A 193 11.28 -9.89 -12.49
CA ALA A 193 12.22 -9.26 -13.40
C ALA A 193 11.80 -7.81 -13.72
N MET A 194 12.57 -6.86 -13.20
CA MET A 194 12.30 -5.43 -13.32
C MET A 194 13.46 -4.69 -13.99
N THR A 195 13.15 -3.80 -14.93
CA THR A 195 14.10 -2.84 -15.49
C THR A 195 13.69 -1.43 -15.12
N LYS A 196 14.58 -0.69 -14.48
CA LYS A 196 14.36 0.72 -14.19
C LYS A 196 14.67 1.57 -15.42
N LEU A 197 13.75 2.45 -15.76
CA LEU A 197 13.93 3.47 -16.80
C LEU A 197 14.11 4.83 -16.13
N GLU A 198 14.83 5.72 -16.80
CA GLU A 198 14.87 7.14 -16.46
C GLU A 198 13.56 7.81 -16.88
N ALA A 199 13.13 8.84 -16.10
CA ALA A 199 11.91 9.59 -16.38
C ALA A 199 12.15 10.65 -17.47
#